data_ac2a59dd97762a8cd4185b025ce61603
#
_entry.id   ac2a59dd97762a8cd4185b025ce61603
#
_cell.length_a   1.000
_cell.length_b   1.000
_cell.length_c   1.000
_cell.angle_alpha   90.00
_cell.angle_beta   90.00
_cell.angle_gamma   90.00
#
_symmetry.space_group_name_H-M   'P 1'
#
loop_
_entity.id
_entity.type
_entity.pdbx_description
1 polymer ?
#
loop_
_entity_poly.entity_id
_entity_poly.type
_entity_poly.pdbx_seq_one_letter_code
_entity_poly.pdbx_strand_id
1 'polypeptide(L)'
;MIKHYLNYAEAAIKNYWSLPAFTNYGKNTFTFGQVAENIEKLHILLQTAGVAKGDKIVLCAKNSAEWAASFIAIGTYDGVMVPLLNDFTTDSIQKLTNHSDATAIFTEPEIWEKMNAEEMPKLNIAINIQNFTPIYTKGYEVDAKAFHDQCEQIFKERFPEGVKPEHISYPTGSLDELELINYTSGTTSDPKGVMLSARAISSNIEFAIPNMPNKPGWHILSMLPLGHMYGMAFEFLYPFVTGCHIYFLGKTPTPSILIKALAEVKPYMLVTVPLVVEKIFKGKVMPTLNKPHMKLLTAIPGINKIIYNTVRKKLLTTFGGNLERGSLIVGGAAINEKVEKLMKKMNFPYTVGYGMTECAPLICYRNWREFAMRSCGMAVDRLEVRIDSEDPQNVVGEIQIKGDNVMDGYYKNPEATKQAFTEDGWLRSGDLGVIDAEGNVFIKGRSKNMILSGSGQNIYPEEIEDKFNSLPLVTESIVISRGKKIVALVVPDMDAFKKLEGNTKSIDEIMNEYLKQVNAELPAYSKVGQIELREEPFEKTPKRSIKRFLYS
;
A
#
# COMPACT_ATOMS: atom_id res chain seq x y z
N MET A 1 -2.89 -13.41 23.73
CA MET A 1 -4.13 -12.58 23.65
C MET A 1 -3.75 -11.33 22.87
N ILE A 2 -4.52 -10.93 21.86
CA ILE A 2 -4.25 -9.72 21.07
C ILE A 2 -4.45 -8.50 21.97
N LYS A 3 -3.47 -7.59 21.94
CA LYS A 3 -3.56 -6.30 22.61
C LYS A 3 -4.04 -5.24 21.62
N HIS A 4 -4.93 -4.36 22.02
CA HIS A 4 -5.43 -3.29 21.16
C HIS A 4 -4.29 -2.40 20.66
N TYR A 5 -4.25 -2.07 19.36
CA TYR A 5 -3.16 -1.30 18.75
C TYR A 5 -2.99 0.09 19.39
N LEU A 6 -4.08 0.70 19.89
CA LEU A 6 -4.03 1.99 20.61
C LEU A 6 -3.28 1.90 21.94
N ASN A 7 -3.28 0.73 22.62
CA ASN A 7 -2.44 0.57 23.80
C ASN A 7 -0.95 0.58 23.49
N TYR A 8 -0.55 0.09 22.30
CA TYR A 8 0.81 0.23 21.83
C TYR A 8 1.13 1.67 21.46
N ALA A 9 0.18 2.41 20.84
CA ALA A 9 0.33 3.82 20.53
C ALA A 9 0.50 4.66 21.80
N GLU A 10 -0.35 4.43 22.82
CA GLU A 10 -0.22 5.07 24.14
C GLU A 10 1.14 4.80 24.77
N ALA A 11 1.57 3.53 24.78
CA ALA A 11 2.87 3.14 25.33
C ALA A 11 4.04 3.80 24.58
N ALA A 12 3.96 3.90 23.24
CA ALA A 12 4.99 4.57 22.45
C ALA A 12 5.06 6.06 22.76
N ILE A 13 3.93 6.75 22.86
CA ILE A 13 3.86 8.15 23.25
C ILE A 13 4.53 8.38 24.61
N LYS A 14 4.18 7.60 25.62
CA LYS A 14 4.74 7.71 26.97
C LYS A 14 6.23 7.41 27.03
N ASN A 15 6.65 6.31 26.37
CA ASN A 15 8.04 5.83 26.46
C ASN A 15 9.03 6.66 25.62
N TYR A 16 8.56 7.29 24.54
CA TYR A 16 9.40 7.99 23.58
C TYR A 16 9.11 9.49 23.51
N TRP A 17 8.55 10.07 24.56
CA TRP A 17 8.03 11.44 24.65
C TRP A 17 8.88 12.50 23.97
N SER A 18 10.19 12.49 24.21
CA SER A 18 11.13 13.48 23.68
C SER A 18 11.73 13.11 22.32
N LEU A 19 11.48 11.89 21.83
CA LEU A 19 12.02 11.47 20.53
C LEU A 19 11.19 12.08 19.39
N PRO A 20 11.80 12.38 18.23
CA PRO A 20 11.09 12.71 17.03
C PRO A 20 10.15 11.57 16.61
N ALA A 21 8.88 11.90 16.36
CA ALA A 21 7.87 10.97 15.86
C ALA A 21 7.58 11.20 14.37
N PHE A 22 7.21 12.42 14.00
CA PHE A 22 6.76 12.77 12.66
C PHE A 22 7.54 13.97 12.11
N THR A 23 7.91 13.89 10.84
CA THR A 23 8.47 15.01 10.07
C THR A 23 7.74 15.14 8.75
N ASN A 24 7.20 16.32 8.46
CA ASN A 24 6.82 16.69 7.10
C ASN A 24 8.12 16.98 6.32
N TYR A 25 8.49 16.14 5.35
CA TYR A 25 9.79 16.19 4.68
C TYR A 25 10.12 17.60 4.13
N GLY A 26 11.24 18.14 4.60
CA GLY A 26 11.67 19.52 4.29
C GLY A 26 10.94 20.61 5.05
N LYS A 27 10.19 20.28 6.12
CA LYS A 27 9.45 21.22 6.97
C LYS A 27 9.71 20.91 8.46
N ASN A 28 8.65 21.01 9.28
CA ASN A 28 8.62 20.82 10.72
C ASN A 28 8.73 19.35 11.15
N THR A 29 9.26 19.15 12.34
CA THR A 29 9.32 17.86 13.05
C THR A 29 8.54 17.97 14.36
N PHE A 30 7.79 16.93 14.69
CA PHE A 30 7.06 16.76 15.94
C PHE A 30 7.64 15.62 16.74
N THR A 31 7.84 15.84 18.04
CA THR A 31 8.14 14.76 19.00
C THR A 31 6.89 13.97 19.33
N PHE A 32 7.03 12.78 19.95
CA PHE A 32 5.89 12.00 20.44
C PHE A 32 5.03 12.82 21.42
N GLY A 33 5.64 13.64 22.28
CA GLY A 33 4.92 14.55 23.19
C GLY A 33 4.13 15.61 22.45
N GLN A 34 4.66 16.21 21.38
CA GLN A 34 3.93 17.17 20.54
C GLN A 34 2.80 16.50 19.74
N VAL A 35 2.99 15.24 19.33
CA VAL A 35 1.90 14.46 18.73
C VAL A 35 0.78 14.24 19.75
N ALA A 36 1.12 13.89 20.99
CA ALA A 36 0.14 13.75 22.07
C ALA A 36 -0.62 15.06 22.34
N GLU A 37 0.09 16.19 22.37
CA GLU A 37 -0.55 17.50 22.49
C GLU A 37 -1.56 17.77 21.37
N ASN A 38 -1.19 17.45 20.12
CA ASN A 38 -2.10 17.58 18.98
C ASN A 38 -3.32 16.65 19.11
N ILE A 39 -3.14 15.43 19.61
CA ILE A 39 -4.25 14.48 19.86
C ILE A 39 -5.22 15.07 20.88
N GLU A 40 -4.74 15.59 22.01
CA GLU A 40 -5.59 16.21 23.03
C GLU A 40 -6.35 17.44 22.51
N LYS A 41 -5.69 18.28 21.69
CA LYS A 41 -6.34 19.42 21.02
C LYS A 41 -7.43 18.96 20.05
N LEU A 42 -7.17 17.88 19.31
CA LEU A 42 -8.16 17.29 18.39
C LEU A 42 -9.33 16.64 19.13
N HIS A 43 -9.12 16.02 20.29
CA HIS A 43 -10.22 15.53 21.14
C HIS A 43 -11.12 16.67 21.58
N ILE A 44 -10.54 17.79 22.04
CA ILE A 44 -11.30 18.98 22.43
C ILE A 44 -12.07 19.54 21.24
N LEU A 45 -11.45 19.60 20.07
CA LEU A 45 -12.08 20.08 18.84
C LEU A 45 -13.28 19.20 18.47
N LEU A 46 -13.12 17.87 18.41
CA LEU A 46 -14.20 16.93 18.08
C LEU A 46 -15.34 17.04 19.10
N GLN A 47 -15.02 17.14 20.40
CA GLN A 47 -16.01 17.30 21.47
C GLN A 47 -16.76 18.64 21.33
N THR A 48 -16.05 19.75 21.07
CA THR A 48 -16.65 21.08 20.89
C THR A 48 -17.51 21.14 19.62
N ALA A 49 -17.14 20.37 18.59
CA ALA A 49 -17.90 20.23 17.36
C ALA A 49 -19.15 19.31 17.50
N GLY A 50 -19.37 18.73 18.67
CA GLY A 50 -20.52 17.83 18.93
C GLY A 50 -20.42 16.48 18.23
N VAL A 51 -19.19 16.05 17.85
CA VAL A 51 -18.97 14.70 17.33
C VAL A 51 -19.11 13.70 18.44
N ALA A 52 -19.95 12.68 18.26
CA ALA A 52 -20.19 11.63 19.24
C ALA A 52 -19.18 10.47 19.08
N LYS A 53 -19.01 9.71 20.15
CA LYS A 53 -18.28 8.44 20.08
C LYS A 53 -18.98 7.46 19.13
N GLY A 54 -18.22 6.71 18.36
CA GLY A 54 -18.73 5.82 17.30
C GLY A 54 -19.15 6.53 16.01
N ASP A 55 -19.09 7.86 15.95
CA ASP A 55 -19.31 8.60 14.71
C ASP A 55 -18.21 8.28 13.67
N LYS A 56 -18.62 8.26 12.41
CA LYS A 56 -17.69 8.08 11.29
C LYS A 56 -17.07 9.43 10.93
N ILE A 57 -15.75 9.43 10.85
CA ILE A 57 -14.97 10.64 10.59
C ILE A 57 -14.11 10.38 9.35
N VAL A 58 -14.36 11.15 8.28
CA VAL A 58 -13.59 11.08 7.04
C VAL A 58 -12.25 11.77 7.22
N LEU A 59 -11.20 11.14 6.70
CA LEU A 59 -9.84 11.67 6.67
C LEU A 59 -9.33 11.63 5.23
N CYS A 60 -9.36 12.79 4.53
CA CYS A 60 -9.05 12.89 3.11
C CYS A 60 -8.05 14.02 2.84
N ALA A 61 -6.78 13.70 2.83
CA ALA A 61 -5.69 14.62 2.54
C ALA A 61 -4.41 13.88 2.13
N LYS A 62 -3.40 14.64 1.71
CA LYS A 62 -2.04 14.10 1.47
C LYS A 62 -1.40 13.62 2.76
N ASN A 63 -0.47 12.67 2.62
CA ASN A 63 0.33 12.20 3.75
C ASN A 63 1.03 13.35 4.45
N SER A 64 0.82 13.47 5.75
CA SER A 64 1.46 14.48 6.61
C SER A 64 1.45 14.05 8.07
N ALA A 65 2.22 14.76 8.90
CA ALA A 65 2.20 14.60 10.35
C ALA A 65 0.80 14.89 10.94
N GLU A 66 0.10 15.86 10.37
CA GLU A 66 -1.25 16.25 10.75
C GLU A 66 -2.25 15.14 10.40
N TRP A 67 -2.10 14.48 9.23
CA TRP A 67 -2.91 13.31 8.87
C TRP A 67 -2.73 12.18 9.89
N ALA A 68 -1.47 11.88 10.22
CA ALA A 68 -1.13 10.80 11.15
C ALA A 68 -1.65 11.10 12.58
N ALA A 69 -1.50 12.34 13.05
CA ALA A 69 -2.03 12.78 14.34
C ALA A 69 -3.57 12.70 14.38
N SER A 70 -4.24 13.14 13.29
CA SER A 70 -5.71 13.04 13.18
C SER A 70 -6.19 11.60 13.21
N PHE A 71 -5.51 10.69 12.52
CA PHE A 71 -5.85 9.27 12.53
C PHE A 71 -5.82 8.69 13.95
N ILE A 72 -4.73 8.94 14.70
CA ILE A 72 -4.63 8.47 16.09
C ILE A 72 -5.67 9.16 16.98
N ALA A 73 -5.87 10.47 16.80
CA ALA A 73 -6.86 11.22 17.57
C ALA A 73 -8.27 10.68 17.36
N ILE A 74 -8.67 10.35 16.14
CA ILE A 74 -10.01 9.77 15.85
C ILE A 74 -10.17 8.44 16.57
N GLY A 75 -9.19 7.52 16.46
CA GLY A 75 -9.28 6.22 17.15
C GLY A 75 -9.27 6.35 18.66
N THR A 76 -8.42 7.20 19.24
CA THR A 76 -8.35 7.45 20.68
C THR A 76 -9.55 8.25 21.23
N TYR A 77 -10.31 8.91 20.36
CA TYR A 77 -11.60 9.54 20.66
C TYR A 77 -12.77 8.56 20.64
N ASP A 78 -12.52 7.32 20.23
CA ASP A 78 -13.54 6.30 20.01
C ASP A 78 -14.43 6.60 18.78
N GLY A 79 -13.83 7.21 17.73
CA GLY A 79 -14.47 7.47 16.45
C GLY A 79 -14.10 6.41 15.42
N VAL A 80 -14.98 6.14 14.44
CA VAL A 80 -14.72 5.22 13.33
C VAL A 80 -14.01 5.97 12.20
N MET A 81 -12.80 5.56 11.87
CA MET A 81 -11.98 6.18 10.83
C MET A 81 -12.46 5.83 9.42
N VAL A 82 -12.57 6.81 8.53
CA VAL A 82 -12.90 6.63 7.12
C VAL A 82 -11.83 7.30 6.26
N PRO A 83 -10.65 6.67 6.11
CA PRO A 83 -9.58 7.24 5.29
C PRO A 83 -9.92 7.12 3.80
N LEU A 84 -9.91 8.25 3.11
CA LEU A 84 -10.12 8.34 1.68
C LEU A 84 -8.83 8.79 0.97
N LEU A 85 -8.66 8.32 -0.26
CA LEU A 85 -7.54 8.77 -1.08
C LEU A 85 -7.79 10.19 -1.58
N ASN A 86 -6.81 11.06 -1.40
CA ASN A 86 -6.86 12.42 -1.95
C ASN A 86 -6.85 12.47 -3.49
N ASP A 87 -6.47 11.36 -4.14
CA ASP A 87 -6.49 11.22 -5.60
C ASP A 87 -7.88 10.81 -6.15
N PHE A 88 -8.87 10.59 -5.28
CA PHE A 88 -10.26 10.44 -5.72
C PHE A 88 -10.80 11.77 -6.27
N THR A 89 -11.74 11.68 -7.23
CA THR A 89 -12.47 12.87 -7.66
C THR A 89 -13.29 13.43 -6.52
N THR A 90 -13.52 14.73 -6.51
CA THR A 90 -14.32 15.40 -5.47
C THR A 90 -15.71 14.78 -5.33
N ASP A 91 -16.36 14.47 -6.46
CA ASP A 91 -17.66 13.76 -6.47
C ASP A 91 -17.58 12.40 -5.78
N SER A 92 -16.48 11.66 -5.98
CA SER A 92 -16.27 10.38 -5.30
C SER A 92 -16.07 10.58 -3.81
N ILE A 93 -15.27 11.57 -3.39
CA ILE A 93 -15.07 11.89 -1.97
C ILE A 93 -16.41 12.23 -1.31
N GLN A 94 -17.21 13.09 -1.93
CA GLN A 94 -18.52 13.47 -1.42
C GLN A 94 -19.48 12.29 -1.32
N LYS A 95 -19.56 11.45 -2.36
CA LYS A 95 -20.38 10.22 -2.35
C LYS A 95 -19.97 9.25 -1.26
N LEU A 96 -18.65 9.06 -1.04
CA LEU A 96 -18.13 8.16 -0.01
C LEU A 96 -18.32 8.72 1.40
N THR A 97 -18.22 10.04 1.57
CA THR A 97 -18.56 10.73 2.82
C THR A 97 -20.02 10.49 3.18
N ASN A 98 -20.94 10.63 2.22
CA ASN A 98 -22.36 10.32 2.41
C ASN A 98 -22.60 8.84 2.69
N HIS A 99 -21.99 7.95 1.88
CA HIS A 99 -22.19 6.51 2.04
C HIS A 99 -21.72 6.01 3.40
N SER A 100 -20.63 6.57 3.94
CA SER A 100 -20.11 6.21 5.26
C SER A 100 -20.97 6.74 6.43
N ASP A 101 -21.95 7.62 6.18
CA ASP A 101 -22.67 8.36 7.21
C ASP A 101 -21.77 9.23 8.08
N ALA A 102 -20.70 9.78 7.51
CA ALA A 102 -19.74 10.58 8.28
C ALA A 102 -20.36 11.87 8.81
N THR A 103 -20.05 12.20 10.06
CA THR A 103 -20.49 13.43 10.73
C THR A 103 -19.44 14.52 10.72
N ALA A 104 -18.17 14.14 10.49
CA ALA A 104 -17.03 15.06 10.37
C ALA A 104 -16.10 14.65 9.22
N ILE A 105 -15.42 15.64 8.66
CA ILE A 105 -14.36 15.43 7.67
C ILE A 105 -13.15 16.30 7.98
N PHE A 106 -11.95 15.68 8.00
CA PHE A 106 -10.67 16.37 7.93
C PHE A 106 -10.20 16.36 6.48
N THR A 107 -10.00 17.54 5.89
CA THR A 107 -9.61 17.64 4.48
C THR A 107 -8.77 18.89 4.20
N GLU A 108 -8.17 18.94 3.02
CA GLU A 108 -7.50 20.14 2.52
C GLU A 108 -8.54 21.15 2.00
N PRO A 109 -8.36 22.47 2.20
CA PRO A 109 -9.30 23.48 1.72
C PRO A 109 -9.62 23.38 0.23
N GLU A 110 -8.62 23.06 -0.60
CA GLU A 110 -8.74 22.94 -2.06
C GLU A 110 -9.64 21.78 -2.50
N ILE A 111 -9.79 20.75 -1.63
CA ILE A 111 -10.74 19.66 -1.84
C ILE A 111 -12.13 20.11 -1.41
N TRP A 112 -12.23 20.75 -0.23
CA TRP A 112 -13.48 21.20 0.35
C TRP A 112 -14.23 22.21 -0.54
N GLU A 113 -13.52 23.20 -1.09
CA GLU A 113 -14.08 24.26 -1.96
C GLU A 113 -14.84 23.71 -3.18
N LYS A 114 -14.58 22.46 -3.56
CA LYS A 114 -15.24 21.79 -4.70
C LYS A 114 -16.37 20.84 -4.25
N MET A 115 -16.62 20.73 -2.96
CA MET A 115 -17.68 19.89 -2.39
C MET A 115 -18.93 20.71 -2.12
N ASN A 116 -20.09 20.06 -2.16
CA ASN A 116 -21.37 20.67 -1.81
C ASN A 116 -21.84 20.16 -0.44
N ALA A 117 -21.74 21.00 0.60
CA ALA A 117 -22.14 20.64 1.96
C ALA A 117 -23.65 20.30 2.06
N GLU A 118 -24.52 20.91 1.25
CA GLU A 118 -25.96 20.63 1.26
C GLU A 118 -26.29 19.21 0.83
N GLU A 119 -25.44 18.62 0.00
CA GLU A 119 -25.57 17.23 -0.44
C GLU A 119 -24.99 16.22 0.57
N MET A 120 -24.48 16.68 1.72
CA MET A 120 -23.94 15.85 2.80
C MET A 120 -24.75 16.05 4.09
N PRO A 121 -26.00 15.55 4.17
CA PRO A 121 -26.95 15.90 5.21
C PRO A 121 -26.55 15.45 6.62
N LYS A 122 -25.67 14.46 6.76
CA LYS A 122 -25.16 13.99 8.06
C LYS A 122 -23.89 14.71 8.52
N LEU A 123 -23.21 15.42 7.60
CA LEU A 123 -21.98 16.13 7.93
C LEU A 123 -22.28 17.35 8.81
N ASN A 124 -21.67 17.42 9.96
CA ASN A 124 -21.81 18.52 10.92
C ASN A 124 -20.66 19.52 10.82
N ILE A 125 -19.44 19.03 10.53
CA ILE A 125 -18.23 19.87 10.48
C ILE A 125 -17.24 19.40 9.43
N ALA A 126 -16.61 20.36 8.75
CA ALA A 126 -15.40 20.14 7.98
C ALA A 126 -14.23 20.91 8.60
N ILE A 127 -13.09 20.25 8.71
CA ILE A 127 -11.90 20.75 9.41
C ILE A 127 -10.74 20.79 8.41
N ASN A 128 -10.08 21.95 8.35
CA ASN A 128 -8.81 22.06 7.63
C ASN A 128 -7.73 21.25 8.36
N ILE A 129 -7.26 20.21 7.71
CA ILE A 129 -6.27 19.31 8.30
C ILE A 129 -4.90 19.96 8.54
N GLN A 130 -4.57 21.04 7.82
CA GLN A 130 -3.25 21.68 7.91
C GLN A 130 -3.06 22.49 9.21
N ASN A 131 -4.15 22.98 9.80
CA ASN A 131 -4.12 23.84 10.99
C ASN A 131 -5.23 23.56 12.00
N PHE A 132 -6.04 22.53 11.75
CA PHE A 132 -7.14 22.10 12.62
C PHE A 132 -8.21 23.16 12.89
N THR A 133 -8.41 24.08 11.94
CA THR A 133 -9.49 25.07 12.02
C THR A 133 -10.74 24.58 11.27
N PRO A 134 -11.95 24.86 11.77
CA PRO A 134 -13.16 24.53 11.02
C PRO A 134 -13.26 25.40 9.76
N ILE A 135 -13.66 24.78 8.64
CA ILE A 135 -13.95 25.46 7.36
C ILE A 135 -15.44 25.39 7.01
N TYR A 136 -16.19 24.59 7.74
CA TYR A 136 -17.64 24.48 7.64
C TYR A 136 -18.22 23.97 8.95
N THR A 137 -19.38 24.52 9.36
CA THR A 137 -20.25 23.95 10.39
C THR A 137 -21.70 24.01 9.93
N LYS A 138 -22.46 22.97 10.22
CA LYS A 138 -23.87 22.90 9.86
C LYS A 138 -24.72 23.81 10.75
N GLY A 139 -25.50 24.69 10.13
CA GLY A 139 -26.53 25.48 10.82
C GLY A 139 -26.08 26.83 11.37
N TYR A 140 -24.80 27.21 11.29
CA TYR A 140 -24.33 28.55 11.63
C TYR A 140 -23.12 28.97 10.81
N GLU A 141 -22.97 30.28 10.61
CA GLU A 141 -21.75 30.83 10.07
C GLU A 141 -20.58 30.51 11.02
N VAL A 142 -19.52 29.93 10.47
CA VAL A 142 -18.33 29.59 11.24
C VAL A 142 -17.55 30.87 11.51
N ASP A 143 -17.57 31.33 12.75
CA ASP A 143 -16.43 32.11 13.22
C ASP A 143 -15.31 31.12 13.61
N ALA A 144 -14.52 30.73 12.58
CA ALA A 144 -13.41 29.78 12.76
C ALA A 144 -12.42 30.23 13.83
N LYS A 145 -12.28 31.56 14.00
CA LYS A 145 -11.42 32.13 15.02
C LYS A 145 -12.02 31.95 16.41
N ALA A 146 -13.28 32.33 16.59
CA ALA A 146 -13.96 32.15 17.88
C ALA A 146 -14.01 30.66 18.31
N PHE A 147 -14.26 29.76 17.36
CA PHE A 147 -14.22 28.31 17.62
C PHE A 147 -12.80 27.85 18.04
N HIS A 148 -11.78 28.30 17.32
CA HIS A 148 -10.39 27.98 17.65
C HIS A 148 -10.01 28.54 19.04
N ASP A 149 -10.35 29.81 19.32
CA ASP A 149 -10.07 30.46 20.60
C ASP A 149 -10.78 29.73 21.76
N GLN A 150 -12.00 29.24 21.55
CA GLN A 150 -12.72 28.41 22.52
C GLN A 150 -11.99 27.08 22.77
N CYS A 151 -11.56 26.37 21.73
CA CYS A 151 -10.81 25.12 21.88
C CYS A 151 -9.48 25.34 22.61
N GLU A 152 -8.75 26.40 22.27
CA GLU A 152 -7.49 26.76 22.93
C GLU A 152 -7.71 27.17 24.41
N GLN A 153 -8.82 27.83 24.74
CA GLN A 153 -9.17 28.14 26.12
C GLN A 153 -9.43 26.85 26.90
N ILE A 154 -10.26 25.93 26.39
CA ILE A 154 -10.53 24.65 27.02
C ILE A 154 -9.24 23.84 27.21
N PHE A 155 -8.35 23.88 26.20
CA PHE A 155 -7.06 23.19 26.28
C PHE A 155 -6.19 23.75 27.42
N LYS A 156 -6.06 25.08 27.53
CA LYS A 156 -5.31 25.73 28.62
C LYS A 156 -5.88 25.47 30.00
N GLU A 157 -7.21 25.43 30.12
CA GLU A 157 -7.88 25.08 31.37
C GLU A 157 -7.63 23.62 31.78
N ARG A 158 -7.64 22.69 30.81
CA ARG A 158 -7.39 21.25 31.05
C ARG A 158 -5.92 20.95 31.30
N PHE A 159 -5.02 21.65 30.61
CA PHE A 159 -3.57 21.42 30.66
C PHE A 159 -2.81 22.74 30.93
N PRO A 160 -2.94 23.35 32.12
CA PRO A 160 -2.36 24.66 32.43
C PRO A 160 -0.82 24.66 32.37
N GLU A 161 -0.17 23.52 32.61
CA GLU A 161 1.28 23.34 32.50
C GLU A 161 1.69 22.58 31.22
N GLY A 162 0.81 22.47 30.23
CA GLY A 162 0.98 21.64 29.03
C GLY A 162 0.65 20.17 29.26
N VAL A 163 0.61 19.42 28.17
CA VAL A 163 0.38 17.96 28.21
C VAL A 163 1.66 17.26 28.69
N LYS A 164 1.49 16.28 29.59
CA LYS A 164 2.59 15.47 30.15
C LYS A 164 2.29 13.98 29.96
N PRO A 165 3.29 13.08 30.01
CA PRO A 165 3.08 11.64 29.83
C PRO A 165 2.02 11.04 30.75
N GLU A 166 1.91 11.51 31.99
CA GLU A 166 0.94 11.06 32.97
C GLU A 166 -0.52 11.43 32.64
N HIS A 167 -0.74 12.42 31.78
CA HIS A 167 -2.08 12.82 31.31
C HIS A 167 -2.61 11.86 30.22
N ILE A 168 -1.71 11.14 29.57
CA ILE A 168 -2.08 10.29 28.43
C ILE A 168 -2.69 8.99 28.94
N SER A 169 -3.97 8.79 28.64
CA SER A 169 -4.71 7.57 28.93
C SER A 169 -5.82 7.43 27.90
N TYR A 170 -5.66 6.51 26.98
CA TYR A 170 -6.62 6.26 25.91
C TYR A 170 -7.42 5.01 26.22
N PRO A 171 -8.69 5.14 26.62
CA PRO A 171 -9.55 3.98 26.80
C PRO A 171 -9.70 3.25 25.47
N THR A 172 -9.64 1.94 25.53
CA THR A 172 -9.85 1.08 24.36
C THR A 172 -11.12 0.29 24.55
N GLY A 173 -11.95 0.26 23.51
CA GLY A 173 -13.14 -0.55 23.45
C GLY A 173 -12.87 -2.05 23.25
N SER A 174 -13.87 -2.78 22.83
CA SER A 174 -13.73 -4.19 22.46
C SER A 174 -12.92 -4.33 21.19
N LEU A 175 -12.13 -5.39 21.10
CA LEU A 175 -11.43 -5.74 19.85
C LEU A 175 -12.38 -6.02 18.67
N ASP A 176 -13.63 -6.33 18.94
CA ASP A 176 -14.64 -6.64 17.93
C ASP A 176 -15.43 -5.40 17.47
N GLU A 177 -15.15 -4.22 18.02
CA GLU A 177 -15.76 -2.98 17.57
C GLU A 177 -15.25 -2.54 16.21
N LEU A 178 -16.16 -1.93 15.42
CA LEU A 178 -15.80 -1.34 14.13
C LEU A 178 -14.88 -0.15 14.35
N GLU A 179 -13.66 -0.24 13.85
CA GLU A 179 -12.62 0.77 14.02
C GLU A 179 -12.42 1.60 12.76
N LEU A 180 -12.59 0.98 11.59
CA LEU A 180 -12.24 1.61 10.33
C LEU A 180 -13.09 1.10 9.17
N ILE A 181 -13.48 2.02 8.26
CA ILE A 181 -14.08 1.68 6.97
C ILE A 181 -13.13 2.13 5.87
N ASN A 182 -12.48 1.19 5.17
CA ASN A 182 -11.56 1.50 4.08
C ASN A 182 -12.19 1.20 2.72
N TYR A 183 -12.32 2.21 1.87
CA TYR A 183 -12.93 2.05 0.55
C TYR A 183 -11.95 1.46 -0.47
N THR A 184 -12.35 0.35 -1.08
CA THR A 184 -11.59 -0.25 -2.18
C THR A 184 -12.11 0.28 -3.50
N SER A 185 -11.19 0.67 -4.40
CA SER A 185 -11.53 0.89 -5.80
C SER A 185 -11.78 -0.47 -6.45
N GLY A 186 -13.02 -0.97 -6.38
CA GLY A 186 -13.41 -2.22 -7.02
C GLY A 186 -13.11 -2.18 -8.54
N THR A 187 -12.93 -3.36 -9.13
CA THR A 187 -12.91 -3.53 -10.60
C THR A 187 -14.31 -3.34 -11.22
N THR A 188 -15.33 -3.18 -10.40
CA THR A 188 -16.72 -2.83 -10.72
C THR A 188 -17.01 -1.39 -10.32
N SER A 189 -18.04 -0.79 -10.87
CA SER A 189 -18.34 0.65 -10.88
C SER A 189 -18.31 1.40 -9.54
N ASP A 190 -18.60 0.75 -8.41
CA ASP A 190 -18.70 1.43 -7.12
C ASP A 190 -17.70 0.90 -6.08
N PRO A 191 -16.99 1.80 -5.36
CA PRO A 191 -16.10 1.43 -4.26
C PRO A 191 -16.88 0.75 -3.13
N LYS A 192 -16.31 -0.33 -2.56
CA LYS A 192 -16.89 -1.02 -1.41
C LYS A 192 -16.17 -0.57 -0.12
N GLY A 193 -16.93 -0.24 0.91
CA GLY A 193 -16.39 0.09 2.23
C GLY A 193 -16.10 -1.18 3.03
N VAL A 194 -14.84 -1.55 3.16
CA VAL A 194 -14.39 -2.71 3.95
C VAL A 194 -14.45 -2.34 5.42
N MET A 195 -15.22 -3.07 6.21
CA MET A 195 -15.34 -2.90 7.66
C MET A 195 -14.24 -3.67 8.38
N LEU A 196 -13.39 -2.97 9.10
CA LEU A 196 -12.29 -3.55 9.87
C LEU A 196 -12.47 -3.26 11.35
N SER A 197 -12.50 -4.33 12.15
CA SER A 197 -12.51 -4.24 13.60
C SER A 197 -11.14 -3.84 14.16
N ALA A 198 -11.12 -3.39 15.41
CA ALA A 198 -9.89 -3.15 16.16
C ALA A 198 -9.02 -4.41 16.22
N ARG A 199 -9.64 -5.62 16.28
CA ARG A 199 -8.96 -6.92 16.23
C ARG A 199 -8.13 -7.07 14.95
N ALA A 200 -8.73 -6.77 13.79
CA ALA A 200 -8.08 -6.94 12.50
C ALA A 200 -6.83 -6.05 12.36
N ILE A 201 -6.91 -4.80 12.78
CA ILE A 201 -5.78 -3.87 12.79
C ILE A 201 -4.71 -4.32 13.81
N SER A 202 -5.14 -4.65 15.03
CA SER A 202 -4.24 -5.05 16.11
C SER A 202 -3.47 -6.32 15.79
N SER A 203 -4.10 -7.30 15.14
CA SER A 203 -3.44 -8.54 14.74
C SER A 203 -2.28 -8.31 13.78
N ASN A 204 -2.40 -7.38 12.83
CA ASN A 204 -1.31 -6.99 11.95
C ASN A 204 -0.13 -6.34 12.71
N ILE A 205 -0.44 -5.46 13.65
CA ILE A 205 0.58 -4.78 14.48
C ILE A 205 1.29 -5.78 15.40
N GLU A 206 0.54 -6.64 16.06
CA GLU A 206 1.06 -7.72 16.90
C GLU A 206 1.99 -8.66 16.15
N PHE A 207 1.66 -8.99 14.90
CA PHE A 207 2.55 -9.76 14.04
C PHE A 207 3.82 -8.98 13.67
N ALA A 208 3.68 -7.71 13.31
CA ALA A 208 4.79 -6.91 12.80
C ALA A 208 5.88 -6.66 13.87
N ILE A 209 5.50 -6.43 15.13
CA ILE A 209 6.43 -6.09 16.22
C ILE A 209 7.58 -7.13 16.35
N PRO A 210 7.36 -8.44 16.46
CA PRO A 210 8.45 -9.42 16.55
C PRO A 210 9.06 -9.83 15.21
N ASN A 211 8.33 -9.68 14.08
CA ASN A 211 8.71 -10.26 12.80
C ASN A 211 9.34 -9.26 11.81
N MET A 212 9.09 -7.97 11.98
CA MET A 212 9.64 -6.93 11.11
C MET A 212 10.70 -6.10 11.84
N PRO A 213 11.74 -5.62 11.12
CA PRO A 213 12.85 -4.92 11.75
C PRO A 213 12.52 -3.45 12.00
N ASN A 214 12.18 -3.08 13.24
CA ASN A 214 12.10 -1.68 13.67
C ASN A 214 12.67 -1.52 15.09
N LYS A 215 13.17 -0.31 15.37
CA LYS A 215 13.68 0.08 16.71
C LYS A 215 13.37 1.56 16.95
N PRO A 216 13.23 1.99 18.20
CA PRO A 216 13.05 3.40 18.55
C PRO A 216 14.12 4.28 17.89
N GLY A 217 13.69 5.41 17.33
CA GLY A 217 14.54 6.36 16.62
C GLY A 217 14.98 5.93 15.22
N TRP A 218 14.60 4.76 14.72
CA TRP A 218 14.86 4.40 13.32
C TRP A 218 14.00 5.23 12.38
N HIS A 219 14.59 5.60 11.24
CA HIS A 219 13.93 6.43 10.24
C HIS A 219 13.12 5.59 9.26
N ILE A 220 11.92 6.03 8.99
CA ILE A 220 11.00 5.49 7.98
C ILE A 220 10.66 6.60 7.00
N LEU A 221 10.72 6.32 5.70
CA LEU A 221 10.22 7.24 4.67
C LEU A 221 8.83 6.77 4.22
N SER A 222 7.79 7.53 4.56
CA SER A 222 6.42 7.28 4.14
C SER A 222 6.17 7.97 2.79
N MET A 223 5.87 7.17 1.77
CA MET A 223 5.64 7.62 0.40
C MET A 223 4.40 6.99 -0.26
N LEU A 224 3.87 5.91 0.30
CA LEU A 224 2.63 5.28 -0.13
C LEU A 224 1.43 6.06 0.45
N PRO A 225 0.31 6.16 -0.25
CA PRO A 225 -0.86 6.83 0.30
C PRO A 225 -1.32 6.19 1.62
N LEU A 226 -1.46 6.99 2.67
CA LEU A 226 -1.93 6.51 3.98
C LEU A 226 -3.42 6.16 3.99
N GLY A 227 -4.19 6.65 3.02
CA GLY A 227 -5.56 6.18 2.79
C GLY A 227 -5.64 4.71 2.33
N HIS A 228 -4.50 4.08 2.00
CA HIS A 228 -4.39 2.66 1.73
C HIS A 228 -3.88 1.90 2.95
N MET A 229 -4.51 0.76 3.26
CA MET A 229 -4.15 -0.10 4.39
C MET A 229 -2.66 -0.47 4.41
N TYR A 230 -2.02 -0.68 3.25
CA TYR A 230 -0.60 -1.05 3.17
C TYR A 230 0.32 0.06 3.67
N GLY A 231 0.13 1.30 3.20
CA GLY A 231 0.87 2.47 3.69
C GLY A 231 0.52 2.77 5.15
N MET A 232 -0.77 2.76 5.49
CA MET A 232 -1.25 3.01 6.84
C MET A 232 -0.64 2.07 7.87
N ALA A 233 -0.69 0.77 7.63
CA ALA A 233 -0.19 -0.23 8.59
C ALA A 233 1.33 -0.21 8.71
N PHE A 234 2.08 -0.15 7.59
CA PHE A 234 3.52 -0.44 7.58
C PHE A 234 4.45 0.76 7.35
N GLU A 235 3.93 1.91 6.88
CA GLU A 235 4.70 3.16 6.86
C GLU A 235 4.32 4.10 8.01
N PHE A 236 3.22 3.82 8.73
CA PHE A 236 2.71 4.69 9.79
C PHE A 236 2.45 3.94 11.11
N LEU A 237 1.38 3.13 11.23
CA LEU A 237 0.99 2.57 12.54
C LEU A 237 2.08 1.71 13.19
N TYR A 238 2.58 0.69 12.49
CA TYR A 238 3.62 -0.18 13.02
C TYR A 238 4.92 0.58 13.37
N PRO A 239 5.48 1.45 12.51
CA PRO A 239 6.61 2.29 12.89
C PRO A 239 6.34 3.21 14.07
N PHE A 240 5.16 3.81 14.16
CA PHE A 240 4.80 4.69 15.27
C PHE A 240 4.80 3.95 16.60
N VAL A 241 4.12 2.82 16.68
CA VAL A 241 4.03 2.04 17.93
C VAL A 241 5.37 1.45 18.37
N THR A 242 6.34 1.34 17.45
CA THR A 242 7.71 0.89 17.74
C THR A 242 8.70 2.03 18.00
N GLY A 243 8.22 3.27 18.07
CA GLY A 243 9.04 4.43 18.42
C GLY A 243 9.91 4.97 17.29
N CYS A 244 9.60 4.65 16.02
CA CYS A 244 10.34 5.13 14.87
C CYS A 244 10.05 6.61 14.57
N HIS A 245 10.97 7.25 13.87
CA HIS A 245 10.83 8.59 13.32
C HIS A 245 10.35 8.49 11.86
N ILE A 246 9.13 8.93 11.59
CA ILE A 246 8.47 8.82 10.29
C ILE A 246 8.57 10.14 9.54
N TYR A 247 9.09 10.09 8.30
CA TYR A 247 9.19 11.21 7.38
C TYR A 247 8.12 11.07 6.31
N PHE A 248 7.12 11.94 6.30
CA PHE A 248 6.08 11.99 5.27
C PHE A 248 6.59 12.78 4.07
N LEU A 249 6.71 12.12 2.91
CA LEU A 249 7.22 12.75 1.69
C LEU A 249 6.29 13.88 1.20
N GLY A 250 4.97 13.71 1.36
CA GLY A 250 3.95 14.72 1.06
C GLY A 250 3.87 15.15 -0.42
N LYS A 251 4.61 14.47 -1.30
CA LYS A 251 4.70 14.74 -2.74
C LYS A 251 4.66 13.44 -3.52
N THR A 252 4.22 13.51 -4.77
CA THR A 252 4.31 12.36 -5.67
C THR A 252 5.78 11.94 -5.85
N PRO A 253 6.14 10.68 -5.56
CA PRO A 253 7.52 10.20 -5.61
C PRO A 253 8.01 10.08 -7.05
N THR A 254 8.61 11.16 -7.58
CA THR A 254 9.40 11.08 -8.82
C THR A 254 10.78 10.48 -8.51
N PRO A 255 11.48 9.87 -9.49
CA PRO A 255 12.79 9.28 -9.23
C PRO A 255 13.81 10.24 -8.61
N SER A 256 13.82 11.51 -9.01
CA SER A 256 14.73 12.53 -8.47
C SER A 256 14.39 12.90 -7.02
N ILE A 257 13.11 13.13 -6.71
CA ILE A 257 12.63 13.43 -5.36
C ILE A 257 12.92 12.25 -4.43
N LEU A 258 12.63 11.03 -4.89
CA LEU A 258 12.82 9.82 -4.09
C LEU A 258 14.30 9.58 -3.76
N ILE A 259 15.20 9.66 -4.75
CA ILE A 259 16.64 9.45 -4.52
C ILE A 259 17.17 10.50 -3.52
N LYS A 260 16.75 11.76 -3.64
CA LYS A 260 17.13 12.81 -2.70
C LYS A 260 16.62 12.50 -1.29
N ALA A 261 15.34 12.18 -1.14
CA ALA A 261 14.74 11.87 0.15
C ALA A 261 15.40 10.64 0.81
N LEU A 262 15.67 9.58 0.04
CA LEU A 262 16.37 8.38 0.54
C LEU A 262 17.79 8.69 1.04
N ALA A 263 18.52 9.57 0.33
CA ALA A 263 19.87 9.97 0.73
C ALA A 263 19.88 10.82 2.01
N GLU A 264 18.85 11.64 2.23
CA GLU A 264 18.72 12.52 3.40
C GLU A 264 18.14 11.78 4.61
N VAL A 265 17.03 11.05 4.43
CA VAL A 265 16.31 10.32 5.51
C VAL A 265 17.07 9.07 5.96
N LYS A 266 17.71 8.36 5.03
CA LYS A 266 18.44 7.11 5.28
C LYS A 266 17.58 6.07 6.01
N PRO A 267 16.45 5.65 5.42
CA PRO A 267 15.51 4.77 6.09
C PRO A 267 16.13 3.40 6.40
N TYR A 268 15.73 2.82 7.52
CA TYR A 268 16.09 1.44 7.89
C TYR A 268 15.15 0.42 7.26
N MET A 269 13.88 0.73 7.19
CA MET A 269 12.86 -0.06 6.49
C MET A 269 12.24 0.81 5.39
N LEU A 270 12.09 0.24 4.20
CA LEU A 270 11.42 0.89 3.09
C LEU A 270 10.31 -0.01 2.59
N VAL A 271 9.09 0.46 2.72
CA VAL A 271 7.89 -0.18 2.19
C VAL A 271 7.62 0.43 0.81
N THR A 272 7.37 -0.40 -0.20
CA THR A 272 7.24 0.10 -1.57
C THR A 272 6.43 -0.84 -2.47
N VAL A 273 6.21 -0.41 -3.70
CA VAL A 273 5.59 -1.19 -4.76
C VAL A 273 6.60 -1.59 -5.82
N PRO A 274 6.39 -2.68 -6.58
CA PRO A 274 7.33 -3.19 -7.58
C PRO A 274 7.82 -2.14 -8.57
N LEU A 275 6.92 -1.27 -9.03
CA LEU A 275 7.24 -0.23 -10.02
C LEU A 275 8.43 0.67 -9.62
N VAL A 276 8.55 1.00 -8.35
CA VAL A 276 9.64 1.85 -7.83
C VAL A 276 10.98 1.10 -7.91
N VAL A 277 10.99 -0.15 -7.43
CA VAL A 277 12.18 -1.01 -7.46
C VAL A 277 12.61 -1.28 -8.90
N GLU A 278 11.67 -1.67 -9.73
CA GLU A 278 11.91 -2.01 -11.13
C GLU A 278 12.48 -0.83 -11.92
N LYS A 279 11.96 0.39 -11.73
CA LYS A 279 12.53 1.59 -12.38
C LYS A 279 14.00 1.81 -12.02
N ILE A 280 14.38 1.57 -10.76
CA ILE A 280 15.78 1.69 -10.33
C ILE A 280 16.64 0.60 -10.97
N PHE A 281 16.16 -0.65 -10.94
CA PHE A 281 16.92 -1.79 -11.49
C PHE A 281 17.00 -1.74 -13.02
N LYS A 282 15.89 -1.52 -13.72
CA LYS A 282 15.84 -1.43 -15.18
C LYS A 282 16.58 -0.19 -15.70
N GLY A 283 16.51 0.95 -14.99
CA GLY A 283 17.12 2.19 -15.42
C GLY A 283 18.62 2.32 -15.16
N LYS A 284 19.15 1.71 -14.11
CA LYS A 284 20.56 1.91 -13.68
C LYS A 284 21.37 0.63 -13.61
N VAL A 285 20.79 -0.47 -13.11
CA VAL A 285 21.54 -1.70 -12.80
C VAL A 285 21.66 -2.60 -14.01
N MET A 286 20.54 -2.95 -14.61
CA MET A 286 20.51 -3.88 -15.76
C MET A 286 21.27 -3.35 -16.97
N PRO A 287 21.17 -2.07 -17.39
CA PRO A 287 21.98 -1.56 -18.50
C PRO A 287 23.49 -1.66 -18.24
N THR A 288 23.91 -1.47 -16.99
CA THR A 288 25.33 -1.60 -16.61
C THR A 288 25.80 -3.05 -16.70
N LEU A 289 25.03 -3.99 -16.15
CA LEU A 289 25.38 -5.41 -16.13
C LEU A 289 25.22 -6.09 -17.50
N ASN A 290 24.40 -5.54 -18.39
CA ASN A 290 24.18 -6.07 -19.74
C ASN A 290 25.27 -5.67 -20.76
N LYS A 291 26.21 -4.79 -20.39
CA LYS A 291 27.34 -4.47 -21.26
C LYS A 291 28.17 -5.73 -21.60
N PRO A 292 28.68 -5.91 -22.84
CA PRO A 292 29.34 -7.16 -23.24
C PRO A 292 30.47 -7.61 -22.29
N HIS A 293 31.34 -6.68 -21.90
CA HIS A 293 32.44 -6.96 -20.95
C HIS A 293 31.92 -7.34 -19.56
N MET A 294 30.81 -6.73 -19.07
CA MET A 294 30.21 -7.07 -17.78
C MET A 294 29.55 -8.44 -17.80
N LYS A 295 28.89 -8.81 -18.92
CA LYS A 295 28.35 -10.16 -19.09
C LYS A 295 29.46 -11.22 -19.03
N LEU A 296 30.59 -10.97 -19.70
CA LEU A 296 31.74 -11.86 -19.64
C LEU A 296 32.29 -11.99 -18.22
N LEU A 297 32.50 -10.88 -17.52
CA LEU A 297 33.00 -10.86 -16.14
C LEU A 297 32.03 -11.53 -15.15
N THR A 298 30.73 -11.32 -15.31
CA THR A 298 29.72 -11.96 -14.44
C THR A 298 29.51 -13.45 -14.74
N ALA A 299 30.05 -13.97 -15.85
CA ALA A 299 30.07 -15.40 -16.12
C ALA A 299 31.21 -16.15 -15.38
N ILE A 300 32.25 -15.43 -14.91
CA ILE A 300 33.40 -16.03 -14.24
C ILE A 300 33.10 -16.22 -12.74
N PRO A 301 33.12 -17.48 -12.21
CA PRO A 301 32.96 -17.76 -10.80
C PRO A 301 33.96 -16.97 -9.93
N GLY A 302 33.50 -16.41 -8.83
CA GLY A 302 34.31 -15.56 -7.95
C GLY A 302 34.31 -14.08 -8.37
N ILE A 303 34.58 -13.76 -9.61
CA ILE A 303 34.48 -12.38 -10.14
C ILE A 303 33.04 -11.88 -10.08
N ASN A 304 32.08 -12.73 -10.45
CA ASN A 304 30.65 -12.41 -10.34
C ASN A 304 30.25 -11.98 -8.94
N LYS A 305 30.74 -12.67 -7.89
CA LYS A 305 30.45 -12.31 -6.49
C LYS A 305 30.96 -10.92 -6.14
N ILE A 306 32.17 -10.56 -6.61
CA ILE A 306 32.78 -9.23 -6.39
C ILE A 306 31.94 -8.16 -7.06
N ILE A 307 31.53 -8.38 -8.33
CA ILE A 307 30.72 -7.44 -9.09
C ILE A 307 29.35 -7.25 -8.45
N TYR A 308 28.65 -8.34 -8.15
CA TYR A 308 27.32 -8.27 -7.51
C TYR A 308 27.39 -7.59 -6.14
N ASN A 309 28.43 -7.86 -5.35
CA ASN A 309 28.60 -7.21 -4.05
C ASN A 309 28.91 -5.70 -4.20
N THR A 310 29.67 -5.30 -5.21
CA THR A 310 29.94 -3.90 -5.51
C THR A 310 28.67 -3.16 -5.94
N VAL A 311 27.88 -3.76 -6.83
CA VAL A 311 26.59 -3.21 -7.24
C VAL A 311 25.62 -3.13 -6.06
N ARG A 312 25.55 -4.19 -5.25
CA ARG A 312 24.75 -4.22 -4.01
C ARG A 312 25.08 -3.05 -3.08
N LYS A 313 26.37 -2.85 -2.76
CA LYS A 313 26.83 -1.75 -1.90
C LYS A 313 26.38 -0.39 -2.46
N LYS A 314 26.56 -0.17 -3.76
CA LYS A 314 26.14 1.07 -4.43
C LYS A 314 24.63 1.28 -4.37
N LEU A 315 23.83 0.22 -4.55
CA LEU A 315 22.38 0.28 -4.42
C LEU A 315 21.96 0.59 -2.97
N LEU A 316 22.53 -0.11 -1.99
CA LEU A 316 22.26 0.15 -0.58
C LEU A 316 22.55 1.61 -0.22
N THR A 317 23.66 2.17 -0.70
CA THR A 317 23.95 3.61 -0.54
C THR A 317 22.88 4.49 -1.19
N THR A 318 22.39 4.13 -2.38
CA THR A 318 21.29 4.85 -3.06
C THR A 318 20.00 4.83 -2.24
N PHE A 319 19.74 3.73 -1.53
CA PHE A 319 18.60 3.57 -0.62
C PHE A 319 18.87 4.11 0.80
N GLY A 320 19.92 4.91 1.01
CA GLY A 320 20.23 5.54 2.29
C GLY A 320 21.20 4.76 3.19
N GLY A 321 21.63 3.56 2.82
CA GLY A 321 22.69 2.79 3.51
C GLY A 321 22.23 1.88 4.64
N ASN A 322 21.03 2.01 5.17
CA ASN A 322 20.57 1.30 6.36
C ASN A 322 19.75 0.03 6.12
N LEU A 323 19.32 -0.24 4.87
CA LEU A 323 18.44 -1.38 4.55
C LEU A 323 19.02 -2.76 4.89
N GLU A 324 20.34 -2.89 5.03
CA GLU A 324 20.96 -4.15 5.48
C GLU A 324 20.58 -4.53 6.90
N ARG A 325 20.34 -3.53 7.76
CA ARG A 325 19.90 -3.72 9.15
C ARG A 325 18.39 -3.91 9.24
N GLY A 326 17.68 -3.33 8.29
CA GLY A 326 16.24 -3.40 8.14
C GLY A 326 15.83 -4.31 6.98
N SER A 327 14.99 -3.80 6.08
CA SER A 327 14.49 -4.52 4.90
C SER A 327 13.89 -3.58 3.86
N LEU A 328 13.94 -4.02 2.59
CA LEU A 328 13.05 -3.52 1.54
C LEU A 328 11.84 -4.45 1.46
N ILE A 329 10.65 -3.94 1.78
CA ILE A 329 9.40 -4.70 1.74
C ILE A 329 8.62 -4.26 0.50
N VAL A 330 8.36 -5.20 -0.39
CA VAL A 330 7.64 -4.93 -1.64
C VAL A 330 6.27 -5.60 -1.58
N GLY A 331 5.21 -4.85 -1.86
CA GLY A 331 3.85 -5.36 -1.83
C GLY A 331 2.97 -4.75 -2.92
N GLY A 332 1.72 -5.22 -2.99
CA GLY A 332 0.69 -4.72 -3.91
C GLY A 332 0.70 -5.32 -5.32
N ALA A 333 1.81 -5.91 -5.77
CA ALA A 333 1.91 -6.65 -7.03
C ALA A 333 3.16 -7.55 -7.04
N ALA A 334 3.25 -8.46 -7.99
CA ALA A 334 4.46 -9.29 -8.19
C ALA A 334 5.63 -8.44 -8.71
N ILE A 335 6.84 -8.73 -8.23
CA ILE A 335 8.08 -8.15 -8.76
C ILE A 335 8.42 -8.85 -10.08
N ASN A 336 8.89 -8.06 -11.06
CA ASN A 336 9.41 -8.60 -12.31
C ASN A 336 10.48 -9.68 -12.08
N GLU A 337 10.33 -10.84 -12.69
CA GLU A 337 11.16 -12.02 -12.44
C GLU A 337 12.66 -11.77 -12.67
N LYS A 338 13.03 -11.04 -13.72
CA LYS A 338 14.45 -10.73 -14.01
C LYS A 338 15.06 -9.79 -12.96
N VAL A 339 14.26 -8.84 -12.46
CA VAL A 339 14.69 -7.95 -11.38
C VAL A 339 14.85 -8.75 -10.09
N GLU A 340 13.88 -9.59 -9.76
CA GLU A 340 13.93 -10.41 -8.55
C GLU A 340 15.10 -11.40 -8.55
N LYS A 341 15.33 -12.11 -9.68
CA LYS A 341 16.51 -12.97 -9.87
C LYS A 341 17.83 -12.20 -9.64
N LEU A 342 17.89 -10.95 -10.11
CA LEU A 342 19.08 -10.12 -9.91
C LEU A 342 19.26 -9.69 -8.47
N MET A 343 18.17 -9.30 -7.78
CA MET A 343 18.19 -9.00 -6.35
C MET A 343 18.68 -10.20 -5.52
N LYS A 344 18.18 -11.40 -5.83
CA LYS A 344 18.62 -12.65 -5.18
C LYS A 344 20.10 -12.95 -5.42
N LYS A 345 20.59 -12.82 -6.67
CA LYS A 345 22.03 -12.99 -7.01
C LYS A 345 22.94 -12.03 -6.25
N MET A 346 22.46 -10.83 -5.98
CA MET A 346 23.19 -9.82 -5.21
C MET A 346 23.02 -9.99 -3.69
N ASN A 347 22.22 -10.93 -3.23
CA ASN A 347 21.82 -11.06 -1.83
C ASN A 347 21.29 -9.71 -1.27
N PHE A 348 20.45 -9.02 -2.07
CA PHE A 348 19.86 -7.75 -1.68
C PHE A 348 18.80 -7.97 -0.60
N PRO A 349 18.70 -7.13 0.46
CA PRO A 349 17.79 -7.34 1.58
C PRO A 349 16.34 -6.96 1.22
N TYR A 350 15.64 -7.80 0.49
CA TYR A 350 14.25 -7.61 0.09
C TYR A 350 13.36 -8.78 0.49
N THR A 351 12.09 -8.48 0.69
CA THR A 351 11.03 -9.47 0.82
C THR A 351 9.78 -9.00 0.10
N VAL A 352 8.89 -9.93 -0.21
CA VAL A 352 7.58 -9.62 -0.79
C VAL A 352 6.51 -9.99 0.22
N GLY A 353 5.59 -9.05 0.49
CA GLY A 353 4.40 -9.28 1.28
C GLY A 353 3.16 -9.37 0.40
N TYR A 354 2.22 -10.21 0.80
CA TYR A 354 0.91 -10.33 0.18
C TYR A 354 -0.19 -9.90 1.14
N GLY A 355 -1.14 -9.15 0.63
CA GLY A 355 -2.26 -8.70 1.40
C GLY A 355 -3.33 -7.99 0.57
N MET A 356 -4.46 -7.73 1.22
CA MET A 356 -5.60 -7.03 0.65
C MET A 356 -6.29 -6.20 1.74
N THR A 357 -7.06 -5.20 1.35
CA THR A 357 -7.76 -4.32 2.31
C THR A 357 -8.64 -5.13 3.27
N GLU A 358 -9.27 -6.17 2.76
CA GLU A 358 -10.14 -7.09 3.49
C GLU A 358 -9.41 -7.94 4.56
N CYS A 359 -8.07 -7.81 4.67
CA CYS A 359 -7.22 -8.47 5.67
C CYS A 359 -6.36 -7.50 6.49
N ALA A 360 -6.63 -6.23 6.50
CA ALA A 360 -6.11 -5.15 7.36
C ALA A 360 -4.59 -4.85 7.37
N PRO A 361 -3.74 -5.04 6.37
CA PRO A 361 -3.93 -5.69 5.08
C PRO A 361 -3.23 -7.06 4.93
N LEU A 362 -2.33 -7.49 5.84
CA LEU A 362 -1.31 -8.51 5.62
C LEU A 362 -1.87 -9.93 5.74
N ILE A 363 -1.57 -10.74 4.73
CA ILE A 363 -1.90 -12.17 4.68
C ILE A 363 -0.63 -13.02 4.79
N CYS A 364 0.38 -12.71 3.97
CA CYS A 364 1.63 -13.47 3.96
C CYS A 364 2.85 -12.55 4.05
N TYR A 365 3.86 -13.02 4.79
CA TYR A 365 5.14 -12.37 4.94
C TYR A 365 6.22 -13.38 5.35
N ARG A 366 7.47 -13.12 4.99
CA ARG A 366 8.65 -13.82 5.52
C ARG A 366 9.81 -12.83 5.58
N ASN A 367 10.64 -12.95 6.62
CA ASN A 367 11.85 -12.13 6.70
C ASN A 367 12.75 -12.38 5.49
N TRP A 368 13.39 -11.36 4.96
CA TRP A 368 14.19 -11.43 3.73
C TRP A 368 15.31 -12.49 3.75
N ARG A 369 15.80 -12.87 4.93
CA ARG A 369 16.83 -13.93 5.09
C ARG A 369 16.30 -15.32 4.80
N GLU A 370 15.02 -15.52 5.02
CA GLU A 370 14.31 -16.80 4.88
C GLU A 370 13.32 -16.81 3.69
N PHE A 371 13.25 -15.68 2.98
CA PHE A 371 12.30 -15.46 1.91
C PHE A 371 12.58 -16.34 0.68
N ALA A 372 11.59 -17.12 0.26
CA ALA A 372 11.63 -17.91 -0.96
C ALA A 372 11.29 -17.01 -2.17
N MET A 373 12.20 -17.00 -3.17
CA MET A 373 11.99 -16.21 -4.39
C MET A 373 10.69 -16.60 -5.11
N ARG A 374 9.96 -15.63 -5.65
CA ARG A 374 8.65 -15.76 -6.31
C ARG A 374 7.49 -16.10 -5.38
N SER A 375 7.72 -16.37 -4.10
CA SER A 375 6.65 -16.50 -3.10
C SER A 375 6.20 -15.14 -2.57
N CYS A 376 5.18 -15.17 -1.72
CA CYS A 376 4.77 -14.04 -0.88
C CYS A 376 5.13 -14.27 0.60
N GLY A 377 5.92 -15.32 0.88
CA GLY A 377 6.15 -15.81 2.23
C GLY A 377 5.03 -16.73 2.71
N MET A 378 4.95 -16.91 4.00
CA MET A 378 3.98 -17.78 4.69
C MET A 378 2.85 -16.94 5.30
N ALA A 379 1.73 -17.59 5.62
CA ALA A 379 0.65 -16.97 6.39
C ALA A 379 1.20 -16.34 7.67
N VAL A 380 0.71 -15.13 8.00
CA VAL A 380 1.07 -14.47 9.26
C VAL A 380 0.38 -15.14 10.45
N ASP A 381 0.86 -14.89 11.67
CA ASP A 381 0.27 -15.44 12.88
C ASP A 381 -1.22 -15.13 12.98
N ARG A 382 -2.01 -16.04 13.53
CA ARG A 382 -3.46 -15.91 13.76
C ARG A 382 -4.27 -15.85 12.46
N LEU A 383 -3.65 -16.25 11.34
CA LEU A 383 -4.27 -16.32 10.03
C LEU A 383 -3.99 -17.69 9.41
N GLU A 384 -5.00 -18.27 8.82
CA GLU A 384 -4.90 -19.49 8.05
C GLU A 384 -5.10 -19.18 6.58
N VAL A 385 -4.31 -19.84 5.73
CA VAL A 385 -4.41 -19.76 4.27
C VAL A 385 -4.60 -21.16 3.72
N ARG A 386 -5.61 -21.34 2.88
CA ARG A 386 -5.80 -22.57 2.10
C ARG A 386 -5.91 -22.25 0.61
N ILE A 387 -5.59 -23.24 -0.20
CA ILE A 387 -5.83 -23.19 -1.64
C ILE A 387 -7.04 -24.09 -1.91
N ASP A 388 -8.06 -23.54 -2.57
CA ASP A 388 -9.26 -24.30 -2.98
C ASP A 388 -8.92 -25.18 -4.19
N SER A 389 -8.31 -26.33 -3.91
CA SER A 389 -7.77 -27.27 -4.89
C SER A 389 -7.64 -28.66 -4.29
N GLU A 390 -7.78 -29.69 -5.11
CA GLU A 390 -7.55 -31.10 -4.73
C GLU A 390 -6.07 -31.39 -4.42
N ASP A 391 -5.14 -30.66 -5.03
CA ASP A 391 -3.70 -30.72 -4.77
C ASP A 391 -3.14 -29.29 -4.63
N PRO A 392 -3.18 -28.69 -3.43
CA PRO A 392 -2.76 -27.31 -3.19
C PRO A 392 -1.32 -26.98 -3.57
N GLN A 393 -0.46 -28.00 -3.70
CA GLN A 393 0.95 -27.81 -4.05
C GLN A 393 1.16 -27.73 -5.57
N ASN A 394 0.37 -28.45 -6.36
CA ASN A 394 0.61 -28.60 -7.78
C ASN A 394 -0.52 -28.06 -8.67
N VAL A 395 -1.75 -28.01 -8.14
CA VAL A 395 -2.94 -27.54 -8.86
C VAL A 395 -3.38 -26.20 -8.33
N VAL A 396 -3.39 -25.20 -9.22
CA VAL A 396 -3.76 -23.82 -8.88
C VAL A 396 -5.24 -23.76 -8.49
N GLY A 397 -5.51 -23.16 -7.32
CA GLY A 397 -6.85 -22.89 -6.81
C GLY A 397 -6.98 -21.48 -6.24
N GLU A 398 -8.18 -21.10 -5.82
CA GLU A 398 -8.41 -19.82 -5.15
C GLU A 398 -7.74 -19.80 -3.77
N ILE A 399 -7.03 -18.73 -3.48
CA ILE A 399 -6.46 -18.46 -2.15
C ILE A 399 -7.60 -18.03 -1.24
N GLN A 400 -7.85 -18.77 -0.17
CA GLN A 400 -8.88 -18.48 0.83
C GLN A 400 -8.25 -18.27 2.20
N ILE A 401 -8.81 -17.33 2.97
CA ILE A 401 -8.20 -16.81 4.20
C ILE A 401 -9.20 -16.88 5.36
N LYS A 402 -8.72 -17.23 6.56
CA LYS A 402 -9.51 -17.21 7.79
C LYS A 402 -8.63 -16.78 8.96
N GLY A 403 -9.16 -15.93 9.84
CA GLY A 403 -8.45 -15.52 11.06
C GLY A 403 -8.73 -14.08 11.48
N ASP A 404 -7.95 -13.62 12.44
CA ASP A 404 -8.17 -12.35 13.15
C ASP A 404 -7.98 -11.09 12.28
N ASN A 405 -7.27 -11.20 11.15
CA ASN A 405 -7.04 -10.08 10.23
C ASN A 405 -8.21 -9.82 9.28
N VAL A 406 -9.18 -10.76 9.19
CA VAL A 406 -10.24 -10.73 8.18
C VAL A 406 -11.31 -9.70 8.54
N MET A 407 -11.82 -9.00 7.53
CA MET A 407 -12.89 -8.02 7.65
C MET A 407 -14.20 -8.59 8.22
N ASP A 408 -15.02 -7.74 8.79
CA ASP A 408 -16.38 -8.09 9.23
C ASP A 408 -17.38 -8.11 8.06
N GLY A 409 -17.02 -7.53 6.92
CA GLY A 409 -17.82 -7.45 5.70
C GLY A 409 -17.74 -6.10 5.01
N TYR A 410 -18.65 -5.87 4.07
CA TYR A 410 -18.76 -4.61 3.34
C TYR A 410 -19.90 -3.74 3.91
N TYR A 411 -19.56 -2.51 4.26
CA TYR A 411 -20.50 -1.55 4.85
C TYR A 411 -21.70 -1.31 3.93
N LYS A 412 -22.93 -1.47 4.47
CA LYS A 412 -24.19 -1.38 3.75
C LYS A 412 -24.32 -2.28 2.51
N ASN A 413 -23.54 -3.37 2.44
CA ASN A 413 -23.58 -4.27 1.28
C ASN A 413 -23.55 -5.75 1.72
N PRO A 414 -24.66 -6.27 2.28
CA PRO A 414 -24.75 -7.64 2.75
C PRO A 414 -24.60 -8.68 1.62
N GLU A 415 -25.08 -8.38 0.42
CA GLU A 415 -24.95 -9.25 -0.74
C GLU A 415 -23.48 -9.48 -1.12
N ALA A 416 -22.71 -8.39 -1.22
CA ALA A 416 -21.27 -8.49 -1.51
C ALA A 416 -20.53 -9.19 -0.35
N THR A 417 -20.96 -8.97 0.90
CA THR A 417 -20.41 -9.65 2.07
C THR A 417 -20.63 -11.16 1.96
N LYS A 418 -21.86 -11.59 1.70
CA LYS A 418 -22.18 -13.01 1.52
C LYS A 418 -21.36 -13.68 0.41
N GLN A 419 -21.16 -12.99 -0.72
CA GLN A 419 -20.36 -13.47 -1.85
C GLN A 419 -18.86 -13.55 -1.55
N ALA A 420 -18.38 -12.73 -0.62
CA ALA A 420 -16.97 -12.69 -0.25
C ALA A 420 -16.54 -13.88 0.62
N PHE A 421 -17.49 -14.58 1.24
CA PHE A 421 -17.18 -15.72 2.11
C PHE A 421 -17.69 -17.04 1.52
N THR A 422 -16.99 -18.11 1.85
CA THR A 422 -17.46 -19.48 1.63
C THR A 422 -18.50 -19.87 2.70
N GLU A 423 -19.21 -20.96 2.49
CA GLU A 423 -20.21 -21.48 3.47
C GLU A 423 -19.57 -21.83 4.81
N ASP A 424 -18.31 -22.27 4.82
CA ASP A 424 -17.53 -22.61 6.03
C ASP A 424 -16.73 -21.40 6.59
N GLY A 425 -17.01 -20.18 6.10
CA GLY A 425 -16.56 -18.92 6.67
C GLY A 425 -15.14 -18.49 6.29
N TRP A 426 -14.61 -18.94 5.16
CA TRP A 426 -13.36 -18.44 4.62
C TRP A 426 -13.58 -17.27 3.67
N LEU A 427 -12.75 -16.23 3.79
CA LEU A 427 -12.73 -15.13 2.85
C LEU A 427 -12.14 -15.56 1.52
N ARG A 428 -12.86 -15.32 0.43
CA ARG A 428 -12.40 -15.49 -0.94
C ARG A 428 -11.55 -14.30 -1.36
N SER A 429 -10.27 -14.53 -1.65
CA SER A 429 -9.39 -13.43 -2.07
C SER A 429 -9.63 -12.98 -3.51
N GLY A 430 -10.16 -13.86 -4.35
CA GLY A 430 -10.19 -13.69 -5.80
C GLY A 430 -8.80 -13.80 -6.45
N ASP A 431 -7.76 -14.12 -5.69
CA ASP A 431 -6.41 -14.43 -6.17
C ASP A 431 -6.25 -15.95 -6.31
N LEU A 432 -5.54 -16.39 -7.32
CA LEU A 432 -5.25 -17.79 -7.61
C LEU A 432 -3.79 -18.09 -7.27
N GLY A 433 -3.53 -19.27 -6.70
CA GLY A 433 -2.18 -19.62 -6.29
C GLY A 433 -2.00 -21.08 -5.93
N VAL A 434 -0.80 -21.39 -5.44
CA VAL A 434 -0.40 -22.66 -4.85
C VAL A 434 0.36 -22.41 -3.54
N ILE A 435 0.48 -23.42 -2.69
CA ILE A 435 1.25 -23.39 -1.45
C ILE A 435 2.24 -24.56 -1.46
N ASP A 436 3.52 -24.31 -1.18
CA ASP A 436 4.53 -25.38 -1.13
C ASP A 436 4.52 -26.15 0.20
N ALA A 437 5.36 -27.18 0.29
CA ALA A 437 5.46 -28.00 1.49
C ALA A 437 5.97 -27.25 2.72
N GLU A 438 6.70 -26.15 2.52
CA GLU A 438 7.18 -25.25 3.57
C GLU A 438 6.14 -24.21 3.99
N GLY A 439 4.99 -24.14 3.31
CA GLY A 439 3.91 -23.18 3.58
C GLY A 439 4.07 -21.83 2.88
N ASN A 440 5.00 -21.68 1.93
CA ASN A 440 5.10 -20.48 1.13
C ASN A 440 3.98 -20.41 0.09
N VAL A 441 3.34 -19.24 -0.02
CA VAL A 441 2.26 -18.98 -0.97
C VAL A 441 2.82 -18.36 -2.25
N PHE A 442 2.41 -18.89 -3.40
CA PHE A 442 2.80 -18.39 -4.72
C PHE A 442 1.56 -17.97 -5.50
N ILE A 443 1.42 -16.67 -5.75
CA ILE A 443 0.31 -16.11 -6.53
C ILE A 443 0.57 -16.37 -8.02
N LYS A 444 -0.46 -16.82 -8.73
CA LYS A 444 -0.45 -17.11 -10.17
C LYS A 444 -1.21 -16.08 -10.99
N GLY A 445 -2.27 -15.50 -10.44
CA GLY A 445 -3.08 -14.49 -11.10
C GLY A 445 -4.37 -14.20 -10.36
N ARG A 446 -5.28 -13.49 -11.04
CA ARG A 446 -6.62 -13.17 -10.54
C ARG A 446 -7.67 -14.06 -11.19
N SER A 447 -8.62 -14.58 -10.42
CA SER A 447 -9.69 -15.42 -10.94
C SER A 447 -10.53 -14.72 -12.02
N LYS A 448 -10.81 -13.43 -11.85
CA LYS A 448 -11.55 -12.61 -12.82
C LYS A 448 -10.80 -12.35 -14.14
N ASN A 449 -9.48 -12.49 -14.14
CA ASN A 449 -8.65 -12.24 -15.32
C ASN A 449 -8.29 -13.53 -16.04
N MET A 450 -8.51 -14.67 -15.41
CA MET A 450 -8.21 -15.98 -15.98
C MET A 450 -8.89 -16.18 -17.33
N ILE A 451 -8.14 -16.63 -18.31
CA ILE A 451 -8.63 -16.94 -19.65
C ILE A 451 -8.75 -18.47 -19.76
N LEU A 452 -9.89 -18.95 -20.22
CA LEU A 452 -10.06 -20.36 -20.54
C LEU A 452 -9.61 -20.60 -21.99
N SER A 453 -8.63 -21.49 -22.17
CA SER A 453 -8.16 -21.87 -23.50
C SER A 453 -9.23 -22.64 -24.27
N GLY A 454 -9.10 -22.72 -25.60
CA GLY A 454 -9.98 -23.52 -26.42
C GLY A 454 -9.96 -25.03 -26.12
N SER A 455 -8.95 -25.50 -25.37
CA SER A 455 -8.79 -26.89 -24.88
C SER A 455 -9.22 -27.07 -23.42
N GLY A 456 -9.84 -26.03 -22.79
CA GLY A 456 -10.33 -26.09 -21.40
C GLY A 456 -9.27 -25.89 -20.32
N GLN A 457 -8.06 -25.45 -20.69
CA GLN A 457 -6.98 -25.18 -19.74
C GLN A 457 -6.99 -23.72 -19.28
N ASN A 458 -6.68 -23.51 -18.00
CA ASN A 458 -6.58 -22.19 -17.43
C ASN A 458 -5.30 -21.49 -17.88
N ILE A 459 -5.42 -20.24 -18.34
CA ILE A 459 -4.33 -19.36 -18.71
C ILE A 459 -4.36 -18.17 -17.75
N TYR A 460 -3.22 -17.88 -17.15
CA TYR A 460 -3.05 -16.77 -16.21
C TYR A 460 -2.37 -15.61 -16.94
N PRO A 461 -3.12 -14.56 -17.33
CA PRO A 461 -2.59 -13.43 -18.12
C PRO A 461 -1.37 -12.79 -17.47
N GLU A 462 -1.38 -12.67 -16.14
CA GLU A 462 -0.33 -12.01 -15.37
C GLU A 462 1.03 -12.70 -15.53
N GLU A 463 1.07 -14.02 -15.67
CA GLU A 463 2.32 -14.76 -15.92
C GLU A 463 2.91 -14.44 -17.30
N ILE A 464 2.05 -14.25 -18.30
CA ILE A 464 2.48 -13.90 -19.66
C ILE A 464 2.92 -12.43 -19.71
N GLU A 465 2.17 -11.56 -19.04
CA GLU A 465 2.46 -10.10 -18.92
C GLU A 465 3.81 -9.87 -18.23
N ASP A 466 4.14 -10.62 -17.17
CA ASP A 466 5.46 -10.52 -16.51
C ASP A 466 6.60 -10.81 -17.49
N LYS A 467 6.42 -11.76 -18.42
CA LYS A 467 7.40 -12.02 -19.47
C LYS A 467 7.55 -10.85 -20.44
N PHE A 468 6.44 -10.29 -20.95
CA PHE A 468 6.47 -9.11 -21.81
C PHE A 468 7.06 -7.89 -21.08
N ASN A 469 6.59 -7.61 -19.88
CA ASN A 469 7.07 -6.49 -19.05
C ASN A 469 8.56 -6.62 -18.64
N SER A 470 9.14 -7.82 -18.82
CA SER A 470 10.56 -8.07 -18.63
C SER A 470 11.43 -7.67 -19.83
N LEU A 471 10.84 -7.29 -20.94
CA LEU A 471 11.59 -6.94 -22.17
C LEU A 471 11.95 -5.45 -22.20
N PRO A 472 13.11 -5.08 -22.77
CA PRO A 472 13.68 -3.74 -22.62
C PRO A 472 12.83 -2.59 -23.15
N LEU A 473 12.05 -2.85 -24.21
CA LEU A 473 11.24 -1.82 -24.88
C LEU A 473 9.73 -1.94 -24.56
N VAL A 474 9.38 -2.63 -23.51
CA VAL A 474 8.00 -2.74 -23.03
C VAL A 474 7.83 -1.92 -21.76
N THR A 475 6.96 -0.93 -21.81
CA THR A 475 6.58 -0.12 -20.64
C THR A 475 5.58 -0.84 -19.77
N GLU A 476 4.51 -1.35 -20.40
CA GLU A 476 3.45 -2.11 -19.74
C GLU A 476 2.68 -2.96 -20.78
N SER A 477 2.11 -4.05 -20.31
CA SER A 477 1.29 -4.91 -21.17
C SER A 477 0.11 -5.49 -20.41
N ILE A 478 -0.95 -5.84 -21.13
CA ILE A 478 -2.03 -6.72 -20.67
C ILE A 478 -2.30 -7.79 -21.70
N VAL A 479 -2.67 -8.96 -21.21
CA VAL A 479 -3.04 -10.11 -22.05
C VAL A 479 -4.54 -10.36 -21.91
N ILE A 480 -5.21 -10.43 -23.05
CA ILE A 480 -6.65 -10.60 -23.13
C ILE A 480 -7.03 -11.73 -24.10
N SER A 481 -8.29 -12.17 -24.03
CA SER A 481 -8.86 -13.08 -25.01
C SER A 481 -9.70 -12.28 -26.02
N ARG A 482 -9.41 -12.46 -27.31
CA ARG A 482 -10.31 -12.00 -28.39
C ARG A 482 -10.80 -13.20 -29.18
N GLY A 483 -12.01 -13.63 -28.86
CA GLY A 483 -12.56 -14.86 -29.37
C GLY A 483 -11.73 -16.07 -28.88
N LYS A 484 -11.14 -16.82 -29.82
CA LYS A 484 -10.28 -17.97 -29.49
C LYS A 484 -8.78 -17.64 -29.44
N LYS A 485 -8.39 -16.36 -29.63
CA LYS A 485 -6.97 -15.94 -29.67
C LYS A 485 -6.59 -15.20 -28.40
N ILE A 486 -5.38 -15.50 -27.92
CA ILE A 486 -4.74 -14.72 -26.86
C ILE A 486 -4.00 -13.58 -27.53
N VAL A 487 -4.26 -12.36 -27.09
CA VAL A 487 -3.68 -11.13 -27.64
C VAL A 487 -2.96 -10.37 -26.51
N ALA A 488 -1.74 -9.92 -26.77
CA ALA A 488 -1.02 -9.03 -25.88
C ALA A 488 -1.18 -7.58 -26.38
N LEU A 489 -1.81 -6.73 -25.59
CA LEU A 489 -1.80 -5.27 -25.79
C LEU A 489 -0.53 -4.75 -25.12
N VAL A 490 0.33 -4.05 -25.85
CA VAL A 490 1.64 -3.61 -25.37
C VAL A 490 1.81 -2.11 -25.58
N VAL A 491 2.22 -1.41 -24.55
CA VAL A 491 2.70 -0.02 -24.63
C VAL A 491 4.22 -0.05 -24.75
N PRO A 492 4.79 0.32 -25.91
CA PRO A 492 6.24 0.32 -26.11
C PRO A 492 6.92 1.49 -25.41
N ASP A 493 8.17 1.33 -25.02
CA ASP A 493 9.04 2.43 -24.56
C ASP A 493 9.68 3.12 -25.78
N MET A 494 8.96 4.07 -26.36
CA MET A 494 9.40 4.82 -27.53
C MET A 494 10.62 5.70 -27.25
N ASP A 495 10.81 6.15 -26.00
CA ASP A 495 12.00 6.93 -25.63
C ASP A 495 13.26 6.06 -25.57
N ALA A 496 13.12 4.83 -25.06
CA ALA A 496 14.20 3.85 -25.10
C ALA A 496 14.47 3.39 -26.55
N PHE A 497 13.42 3.20 -27.36
CA PHE A 497 13.56 2.82 -28.77
C PHE A 497 14.33 3.85 -29.57
N LYS A 498 14.01 5.15 -29.45
CA LYS A 498 14.73 6.26 -30.12
C LYS A 498 16.22 6.35 -29.76
N LYS A 499 16.60 5.84 -28.59
CA LYS A 499 17.99 5.83 -28.09
C LYS A 499 18.79 4.60 -28.51
N LEU A 500 18.21 3.67 -29.27
CA LEU A 500 18.94 2.51 -29.78
C LEU A 500 19.87 2.91 -30.95
N GLU A 501 21.14 3.15 -30.62
CA GLU A 501 22.17 3.43 -31.62
C GLU A 501 22.40 2.21 -32.53
N GLY A 502 22.46 2.43 -33.84
CA GLY A 502 22.70 1.38 -34.83
C GLY A 502 21.51 0.44 -35.09
N ASN A 503 20.30 0.75 -34.56
CA ASN A 503 19.11 -0.03 -34.83
C ASN A 503 18.58 0.24 -36.25
N THR A 504 18.37 -0.83 -37.02
CA THR A 504 17.78 -0.79 -38.37
C THR A 504 16.34 -1.34 -38.39
N LYS A 505 15.82 -1.88 -37.26
CA LYS A 505 14.52 -2.51 -37.18
C LYS A 505 13.45 -1.52 -36.74
N SER A 506 12.26 -1.69 -37.26
CA SER A 506 11.07 -1.00 -36.76
C SER A 506 10.66 -1.53 -35.38
N ILE A 507 9.83 -0.78 -34.66
CA ILE A 507 9.28 -1.22 -33.38
C ILE A 507 8.44 -2.50 -33.54
N ASP A 508 7.69 -2.61 -34.63
CA ASP A 508 6.87 -3.79 -34.95
C ASP A 508 7.73 -5.05 -35.17
N GLU A 509 8.87 -4.91 -35.87
CA GLU A 509 9.79 -6.03 -36.06
C GLU A 509 10.37 -6.51 -34.74
N ILE A 510 10.74 -5.59 -33.84
CA ILE A 510 11.24 -5.93 -32.52
C ILE A 510 10.13 -6.61 -31.68
N MET A 511 8.91 -6.09 -31.73
CA MET A 511 7.81 -6.69 -30.98
C MET A 511 7.45 -8.08 -31.51
N ASN A 512 7.57 -8.32 -32.80
CA ASN A 512 7.42 -9.68 -33.37
C ASN A 512 8.53 -10.63 -32.91
N GLU A 513 9.75 -10.16 -32.73
CA GLU A 513 10.82 -10.94 -32.11
C GLU A 513 10.52 -11.23 -30.64
N TYR A 514 9.99 -10.25 -29.90
CA TYR A 514 9.55 -10.42 -28.51
C TYR A 514 8.41 -11.44 -28.40
N LEU A 515 7.46 -11.41 -29.31
CA LEU A 515 6.39 -12.41 -29.37
C LEU A 515 6.95 -13.83 -29.52
N LYS A 516 7.91 -14.02 -30.43
CA LYS A 516 8.58 -15.32 -30.61
C LYS A 516 9.34 -15.75 -29.36
N GLN A 517 10.06 -14.81 -28.73
CA GLN A 517 10.82 -15.07 -27.51
C GLN A 517 9.91 -15.47 -26.36
N VAL A 518 8.83 -14.74 -26.12
CA VAL A 518 7.87 -15.04 -25.03
C VAL A 518 7.18 -16.38 -25.32
N ASN A 519 6.74 -16.61 -26.55
CA ASN A 519 6.09 -17.86 -26.94
C ASN A 519 6.99 -19.10 -26.84
N ALA A 520 8.30 -18.95 -26.93
CA ALA A 520 9.25 -20.05 -26.73
C ALA A 520 9.30 -20.54 -25.26
N GLU A 521 8.91 -19.66 -24.32
CA GLU A 521 8.88 -19.96 -22.88
C GLU A 521 7.47 -20.40 -22.39
N LEU A 522 6.46 -20.34 -23.26
CA LEU A 522 5.07 -20.62 -22.91
C LEU A 522 4.62 -22.02 -23.35
N PRO A 523 3.77 -22.71 -22.56
CA PRO A 523 3.07 -23.92 -22.98
C PRO A 523 2.26 -23.68 -24.27
N ALA A 524 2.04 -24.72 -25.05
CA ALA A 524 1.37 -24.60 -26.35
C ALA A 524 -0.02 -23.98 -26.28
N TYR A 525 -0.79 -24.25 -25.21
CA TYR A 525 -2.15 -23.77 -25.01
C TYR A 525 -2.23 -22.28 -24.59
N SER A 526 -1.14 -21.71 -24.10
CA SER A 526 -1.08 -20.30 -23.61
C SER A 526 -0.30 -19.37 -24.52
N LYS A 527 0.10 -19.82 -25.72
CA LYS A 527 0.82 -19.01 -26.68
C LYS A 527 0.00 -17.81 -27.15
N VAL A 528 0.64 -16.65 -27.15
CA VAL A 528 0.06 -15.39 -27.62
C VAL A 528 0.04 -15.40 -29.16
N GLY A 529 -1.13 -15.14 -29.72
CA GLY A 529 -1.33 -15.14 -31.18
C GLY A 529 -0.78 -13.89 -31.86
N GLN A 530 -0.87 -12.74 -31.22
CA GLN A 530 -0.41 -11.47 -31.75
C GLN A 530 -0.13 -10.44 -30.66
N ILE A 531 0.72 -9.45 -30.98
CA ILE A 531 0.87 -8.21 -30.20
C ILE A 531 0.11 -7.11 -30.91
N GLU A 532 -0.61 -6.30 -30.14
CA GLU A 532 -1.20 -5.03 -30.60
C GLU A 532 -0.51 -3.89 -29.84
N LEU A 533 0.11 -2.99 -30.58
CA LEU A 533 0.79 -1.83 -30.01
C LEU A 533 -0.23 -0.75 -29.63
N ARG A 534 0.03 -0.09 -28.52
CA ARG A 534 -0.72 1.06 -28.04
C ARG A 534 0.21 2.27 -27.95
N GLU A 535 -0.26 3.39 -28.42
CA GLU A 535 0.46 4.66 -28.29
C GLU A 535 0.30 5.25 -26.89
N GLU A 536 -0.87 5.08 -26.29
CA GLU A 536 -1.20 5.64 -24.98
C GLU A 536 -1.10 4.60 -23.87
N PRO A 537 -0.64 5.00 -22.67
CA PRO A 537 -0.67 4.18 -21.47
C PRO A 537 -2.08 3.67 -21.16
N PHE A 538 -2.16 2.54 -20.46
CA PHE A 538 -3.46 2.03 -19.99
C PHE A 538 -4.04 2.95 -18.92
N GLU A 539 -5.35 3.12 -18.93
CA GLU A 539 -6.05 3.76 -17.82
C GLU A 539 -5.89 2.96 -16.53
N LYS A 540 -5.67 3.69 -15.45
CA LYS A 540 -5.41 3.09 -14.14
C LYS A 540 -6.40 3.57 -13.10
N THR A 541 -6.64 2.71 -12.12
CA THR A 541 -7.33 3.09 -10.89
C THR A 541 -6.45 4.06 -10.08
N PRO A 542 -6.98 4.76 -9.07
CA PRO A 542 -6.18 5.53 -8.11
C PRO A 542 -5.06 4.68 -7.44
N LYS A 543 -5.27 3.36 -7.33
CA LYS A 543 -4.25 2.38 -6.89
C LYS A 543 -3.20 2.04 -7.95
N ARG A 544 -3.24 2.71 -9.12
CA ARG A 544 -2.36 2.47 -10.28
C ARG A 544 -2.45 1.08 -10.90
N SER A 545 -3.49 0.32 -10.60
CA SER A 545 -3.81 -0.93 -11.31
C SER A 545 -4.52 -0.62 -12.62
N ILE A 546 -4.18 -1.34 -13.69
CA ILE A 546 -4.80 -1.15 -15.01
C ILE A 546 -6.29 -1.54 -14.93
N LYS A 547 -7.17 -0.69 -15.48
CA LYS A 547 -8.59 -0.94 -15.61
C LYS A 547 -8.85 -1.91 -16.78
N ARG A 548 -8.57 -3.20 -16.56
CA ARG A 548 -8.63 -4.24 -17.62
C ARG A 548 -9.96 -4.30 -18.34
N PHE A 549 -11.08 -4.08 -17.63
CA PHE A 549 -12.43 -4.11 -18.19
C PHE A 549 -12.67 -3.11 -19.34
N LEU A 550 -11.79 -2.12 -19.51
CA LEU A 550 -11.85 -1.19 -20.63
C LEU A 550 -11.24 -1.77 -21.92
N TYR A 551 -10.56 -2.90 -21.84
CA TYR A 551 -9.74 -3.46 -22.92
C TYR A 551 -10.10 -4.92 -23.25
N SER A 552 -10.86 -5.59 -22.39
CA SER A 552 -11.30 -7.00 -22.55
C SER A 552 -12.53 -7.12 -23.46
#